data_27c244e4036203b74a0a7c58e08f69eb
#
_entry.id   27c244e4036203b74a0a7c58e08f69eb
#
_cell.length_a   1.000
_cell.length_b   1.000
_cell.length_c   1.000
_cell.angle_alpha   90.00
_cell.angle_beta   90.00
_cell.angle_gamma   90.00
#
_symmetry.space_group_name_H-M   'P 1'
#
loop_
_entity.id
_entity.type
_entity.pdbx_description
1 polymer ?
#
loop_
_entity_poly.entity_id
_entity_poly.type
_entity_poly.pdbx_seq_one_letter_code
_entity_poly.pdbx_strand_id
1 'polypeptide(L)'
;INLMSALASGFTILFLFWSITHFARKIVHKEENELSNENIIAIMAAGVVGALAYTFSDSFWYSAVEGEVYALSSFFTAVVFWAMLKWEHADEKAGNDPGARARSDRWIVFLFFMMGLSIGVHLLNLLVIPAIVMIYYYRRFQPTTKGAIWAFILGCLITGLVQVGIIQYSMKA
;
A
#
# COMPACT_ATOMS: atom_id res chain seq x y z
N ILE A 1 16.59 -2.33 -20.07
CA ILE A 1 15.53 -3.12 -19.39
C ILE A 1 15.95 -3.40 -17.97
N ASN A 2 17.16 -3.93 -17.73
CA ASN A 2 17.64 -4.24 -16.36
C ASN A 2 17.75 -3.02 -15.44
N LEU A 3 18.08 -1.84 -15.98
CA LEU A 3 18.14 -0.61 -15.17
C LEU A 3 16.75 -0.22 -14.64
N MET A 4 15.71 -0.36 -15.44
CA MET A 4 14.34 -0.06 -15.02
C MET A 4 13.87 -1.02 -13.91
N SER A 5 14.15 -2.33 -14.06
CA SER A 5 13.85 -3.32 -13.02
C SER A 5 14.63 -3.06 -11.73
N ALA A 6 15.92 -2.72 -11.84
CA ALA A 6 16.74 -2.38 -10.68
C ALA A 6 16.24 -1.12 -9.95
N LEU A 7 15.88 -0.06 -10.68
CA LEU A 7 15.31 1.15 -10.10
C LEU A 7 13.94 0.89 -9.45
N ALA A 8 13.04 0.16 -10.14
CA ALA A 8 11.75 -0.20 -9.59
C ALA A 8 11.90 -1.01 -8.29
N SER A 9 12.82 -1.97 -8.28
CA SER A 9 13.12 -2.76 -7.08
C SER A 9 13.69 -1.92 -5.94
N GLY A 10 14.64 -1.02 -6.24
CA GLY A 10 15.18 -0.10 -5.23
C GLY A 10 14.11 0.79 -4.60
N PHE A 11 13.21 1.35 -5.41
CA PHE A 11 12.08 2.12 -4.90
C PHE A 11 11.07 1.25 -4.14
N THR A 12 10.84 -0.01 -4.56
CA THR A 12 10.01 -0.96 -3.80
C THR A 12 10.53 -1.11 -2.37
N ILE A 13 11.82 -1.33 -2.20
CA ILE A 13 12.45 -1.45 -0.89
C ILE A 13 12.33 -0.16 -0.07
N LEU A 14 12.47 1.01 -0.69
CA LEU A 14 12.27 2.29 -0.02
C LEU A 14 10.83 2.45 0.50
N PHE A 15 9.81 2.14 -0.31
CA PHE A 15 8.42 2.20 0.12
C PHE A 15 8.08 1.14 1.18
N LEU A 16 8.69 -0.05 1.09
CA LEU A 16 8.57 -1.08 2.12
C LEU A 16 9.16 -0.61 3.44
N PHE A 17 10.37 -0.04 3.43
CA PHE A 17 11.00 0.57 4.61
C PHE A 17 10.08 1.60 5.27
N TRP A 18 9.51 2.53 4.49
CA TRP A 18 8.58 3.53 5.02
C TRP A 18 7.30 2.91 5.57
N SER A 19 6.79 1.86 4.96
CA SER A 19 5.60 1.14 5.46
C SER A 19 5.90 0.44 6.79
N ILE A 20 7.03 -0.24 6.91
CA ILE A 20 7.43 -0.92 8.15
C ILE A 20 7.65 0.10 9.28
N THR A 21 8.36 1.20 9.01
CA THR A 21 8.59 2.25 10.01
C THR A 21 7.29 2.93 10.43
N HIS A 22 6.32 3.08 9.52
CA HIS A 22 4.99 3.58 9.87
C HIS A 22 4.26 2.68 10.87
N PHE A 23 4.24 1.37 10.65
CA PHE A 23 3.63 0.41 11.59
C PHE A 23 4.41 0.32 12.90
N ALA A 24 5.74 0.25 12.83
CA ALA A 24 6.58 0.22 14.03
C ALA A 24 6.32 1.45 14.92
N ARG A 25 6.19 2.63 14.30
CA ARG A 25 5.83 3.85 15.02
C ARG A 25 4.45 3.74 15.68
N LYS A 26 3.44 3.21 15.01
CA LYS A 26 2.08 3.02 15.59
C LYS A 26 2.08 2.05 16.77
N ILE A 27 2.95 1.03 16.75
CA ILE A 27 3.06 0.06 17.85
C ILE A 27 3.74 0.68 19.06
N VAL A 28 4.82 1.43 18.83
CA VAL A 28 5.65 2.02 19.89
C VAL A 28 5.00 3.27 20.49
N HIS A 29 4.36 4.09 19.64
CA HIS A 29 3.80 5.39 20.03
C HIS A 29 2.32 5.23 20.41
N LYS A 30 2.05 4.78 21.63
CA LYS A 30 0.69 4.63 22.18
C LYS A 30 0.16 5.87 22.92
N GLU A 31 1.01 6.82 23.23
CA GLU A 31 0.66 8.04 23.98
C GLU A 31 1.22 9.29 23.29
N GLU A 32 0.64 10.47 23.54
CA GLU A 32 0.99 11.78 22.94
C GLU A 32 2.39 12.31 23.31
N ASN A 33 3.20 11.54 24.01
CA ASN A 33 4.55 11.92 24.40
C ASN A 33 5.53 11.87 23.22
N GLU A 34 6.52 12.75 23.21
CA GLU A 34 7.60 12.73 22.22
C GLU A 34 8.31 11.37 22.22
N LEU A 35 8.61 10.88 21.01
CA LEU A 35 9.35 9.62 20.85
C LEU A 35 10.74 9.76 21.45
N SER A 36 11.10 8.89 22.37
CA SER A 36 12.47 8.82 22.88
C SER A 36 13.45 8.42 21.77
N ASN A 37 14.73 8.79 21.92
CA ASN A 37 15.76 8.42 20.95
C ASN A 37 15.87 6.89 20.79
N GLU A 38 15.65 6.13 21.85
CA GLU A 38 15.65 4.65 21.83
C GLU A 38 14.52 4.12 20.94
N ASN A 39 13.33 4.70 21.06
CA ASN A 39 12.18 4.34 20.22
C ASN A 39 12.41 4.68 18.76
N ILE A 40 13.02 5.84 18.46
CA ILE A 40 13.37 6.22 17.10
C ILE A 40 14.36 5.21 16.51
N ILE A 41 15.41 4.84 17.26
CA ILE A 41 16.38 3.84 16.80
C ILE A 41 15.71 2.49 16.56
N ALA A 42 14.84 2.04 17.48
CA ALA A 42 14.12 0.77 17.33
C ALA A 42 13.22 0.76 16.08
N ILE A 43 12.48 1.85 15.82
CA ILE A 43 11.63 2.00 14.63
C ILE A 43 12.47 1.95 13.35
N MET A 44 13.58 2.69 13.31
CA MET A 44 14.48 2.73 12.16
C MET A 44 15.14 1.37 11.93
N ALA A 45 15.61 0.71 12.99
CA ALA A 45 16.19 -0.63 12.91
C ALA A 45 15.19 -1.65 12.38
N ALA A 46 13.95 -1.65 12.86
CA ALA A 46 12.89 -2.52 12.36
C ALA A 46 12.65 -2.32 10.84
N GLY A 47 12.64 -1.06 10.40
CA GLY A 47 12.51 -0.73 8.97
C GLY A 47 13.68 -1.28 8.14
N VAL A 48 14.91 -1.06 8.60
CA VAL A 48 16.12 -1.54 7.91
C VAL A 48 16.16 -3.07 7.86
N VAL A 49 15.94 -3.74 8.98
CA VAL A 49 15.97 -5.21 9.04
C VAL A 49 14.91 -5.82 8.13
N GLY A 50 13.67 -5.33 8.19
CA GLY A 50 12.59 -5.84 7.35
C GLY A 50 12.81 -5.58 5.86
N ALA A 51 13.28 -4.39 5.50
CA ALA A 51 13.60 -4.04 4.11
C ALA A 51 14.76 -4.89 3.57
N LEU A 52 15.83 -5.07 4.35
CA LEU A 52 16.97 -5.90 3.95
C LEU A 52 16.59 -7.39 3.84
N ALA A 53 15.78 -7.91 4.77
CA ALA A 53 15.32 -9.29 4.72
C ALA A 53 14.54 -9.56 3.40
N TYR A 54 13.70 -8.62 2.98
CA TYR A 54 12.99 -8.74 1.70
C TYR A 54 13.92 -8.58 0.50
N THR A 55 14.87 -7.63 0.56
CA THR A 55 15.86 -7.41 -0.52
C THR A 55 16.63 -8.67 -0.86
N PHE A 56 17.05 -9.43 0.15
CA PHE A 56 17.86 -10.64 -0.02
C PHE A 56 17.03 -11.92 -0.10
N SER A 57 15.69 -11.82 -0.24
CA SER A 57 14.89 -12.99 -0.57
C SER A 57 15.10 -13.40 -2.03
N ASP A 58 15.19 -14.70 -2.29
CA ASP A 58 15.45 -15.25 -3.63
C ASP A 58 14.45 -14.72 -4.66
N SER A 59 13.15 -14.76 -4.34
CA SER A 59 12.09 -14.34 -5.26
C SER A 59 12.19 -12.85 -5.62
N PHE A 60 12.52 -11.98 -4.66
CA PHE A 60 12.66 -10.56 -4.94
C PHE A 60 13.94 -10.27 -5.73
N TRP A 61 15.04 -10.93 -5.38
CA TRP A 61 16.31 -10.77 -6.07
C TRP A 61 16.20 -11.16 -7.55
N TYR A 62 15.57 -12.30 -7.84
CA TYR A 62 15.31 -12.70 -9.23
C TYR A 62 14.47 -11.66 -9.98
N SER A 63 13.39 -11.17 -9.38
CA SER A 63 12.56 -10.12 -9.99
C SER A 63 13.31 -8.82 -10.24
N ALA A 64 14.32 -8.50 -9.44
CA ALA A 64 15.11 -7.27 -9.58
C ALA A 64 16.11 -7.35 -10.74
N VAL A 65 16.67 -8.53 -11.02
CA VAL A 65 17.69 -8.72 -12.06
C VAL A 65 17.10 -9.14 -13.41
N GLU A 66 15.93 -9.75 -13.41
CA GLU A 66 15.20 -10.11 -14.62
C GLU A 66 14.54 -8.88 -15.26
N GLY A 67 14.55 -8.82 -16.57
CA GLY A 67 13.92 -7.73 -17.34
C GLY A 67 12.41 -7.91 -17.51
N GLU A 68 11.72 -8.41 -16.49
CA GLU A 68 10.31 -8.73 -16.54
C GLU A 68 9.43 -7.72 -15.78
N VAL A 69 8.11 -7.91 -15.86
CA VAL A 69 7.11 -7.00 -15.27
C VAL A 69 7.02 -7.07 -13.75
N TYR A 70 7.60 -8.10 -13.12
CA TYR A 70 7.43 -8.35 -11.68
C TYR A 70 8.06 -7.27 -10.79
N ALA A 71 9.23 -6.75 -11.17
CA ALA A 71 9.87 -5.65 -10.44
C ALA A 71 8.98 -4.39 -10.43
N LEU A 72 8.41 -4.04 -11.59
CA LEU A 72 7.53 -2.89 -11.72
C LEU A 72 6.18 -3.13 -11.03
N SER A 73 5.65 -4.35 -11.07
CA SER A 73 4.46 -4.77 -10.33
C SER A 73 4.66 -4.61 -8.83
N SER A 74 5.78 -5.07 -8.29
CA SER A 74 6.13 -4.93 -6.87
C SER A 74 6.22 -3.46 -6.47
N PHE A 75 6.79 -2.62 -7.33
CA PHE A 75 6.87 -1.18 -7.12
C PHE A 75 5.48 -0.54 -7.02
N PHE A 76 4.57 -0.82 -7.96
CA PHE A 76 3.21 -0.29 -7.90
C PHE A 76 2.46 -0.75 -6.65
N THR A 77 2.60 -2.03 -6.28
CA THR A 77 1.99 -2.56 -5.05
C THR A 77 2.50 -1.80 -3.82
N ALA A 78 3.81 -1.59 -3.71
CA ALA A 78 4.43 -0.88 -2.60
C ALA A 78 3.98 0.58 -2.53
N VAL A 79 3.92 1.29 -3.67
CA VAL A 79 3.46 2.69 -3.75
C VAL A 79 1.99 2.80 -3.35
N VAL A 80 1.12 1.94 -3.87
CA VAL A 80 -0.32 1.95 -3.57
C VAL A 80 -0.54 1.70 -2.08
N PHE A 81 0.14 0.71 -1.51
CA PHE A 81 0.05 0.42 -0.09
C PHE A 81 0.55 1.58 0.78
N TRP A 82 1.70 2.15 0.44
CA TRP A 82 2.23 3.33 1.13
C TRP A 82 1.30 4.54 1.02
N ALA A 83 0.72 4.80 -0.16
CA ALA A 83 -0.24 5.88 -0.36
C ALA A 83 -1.49 5.71 0.53
N MET A 84 -1.94 4.46 0.72
CA MET A 84 -3.03 4.15 1.64
C MET A 84 -2.69 4.48 3.10
N LEU A 85 -1.48 4.16 3.55
CA LEU A 85 -1.01 4.54 4.88
C LEU A 85 -0.89 6.07 5.04
N LYS A 86 -0.50 6.77 3.99
CA LYS A 86 -0.48 8.24 3.97
C LYS A 86 -1.87 8.83 4.07
N TRP A 87 -2.85 8.27 3.35
CA TRP A 87 -4.24 8.67 3.49
C TRP A 87 -4.75 8.44 4.91
N GLU A 88 -4.53 7.26 5.46
CA GLU A 88 -4.97 6.91 6.82
C GLU A 88 -4.44 7.92 7.85
N HIS A 89 -3.14 8.21 7.79
CA HIS A 89 -2.51 9.16 8.69
C HIS A 89 -3.01 10.60 8.49
N ALA A 90 -3.22 11.04 7.24
CA ALA A 90 -3.75 12.36 6.94
C ALA A 90 -5.20 12.51 7.41
N ASP A 91 -6.02 11.46 7.23
CA ASP A 91 -7.40 11.42 7.71
C ASP A 91 -7.50 11.38 9.24
N GLU A 92 -6.54 10.70 9.89
CA GLU A 92 -6.43 10.70 11.34
C GLU A 92 -6.19 12.10 11.89
N LYS A 93 -5.26 12.84 11.29
CA LYS A 93 -4.98 14.23 11.66
C LYS A 93 -6.12 15.19 11.34
N ALA A 94 -6.90 14.90 10.32
CA ALA A 94 -8.03 15.73 9.92
C ALA A 94 -9.17 15.72 10.96
N GLY A 95 -9.30 14.65 11.74
CA GLY A 95 -10.34 14.52 12.76
C GLY A 95 -11.75 14.75 12.17
N ASN A 96 -12.48 15.70 12.72
CA ASN A 96 -13.84 16.05 12.28
C ASN A 96 -13.91 17.27 11.35
N ASP A 97 -12.77 17.88 10.96
CA ASP A 97 -12.76 19.00 10.01
C ASP A 97 -13.04 18.53 8.58
N PRO A 98 -14.18 18.94 7.96
CA PRO A 98 -14.53 18.53 6.60
C PRO A 98 -13.52 18.99 5.56
N GLY A 99 -12.91 20.16 5.75
CA GLY A 99 -11.91 20.70 4.83
C GLY A 99 -10.60 19.94 4.88
N ALA A 100 -10.17 19.51 6.07
CA ALA A 100 -8.98 18.68 6.23
C ALA A 100 -9.22 17.26 5.67
N ARG A 101 -10.43 16.70 5.87
CA ARG A 101 -10.82 15.41 5.28
C ARG A 101 -10.82 15.43 3.76
N ALA A 102 -11.37 16.46 3.15
CA ALA A 102 -11.35 16.63 1.70
C ALA A 102 -9.90 16.74 1.15
N ARG A 103 -8.98 17.30 1.94
CA ARG A 103 -7.56 17.31 1.58
C ARG A 103 -6.91 15.94 1.70
N SER A 104 -7.26 15.15 2.72
CA SER A 104 -6.75 13.78 2.88
C SER A 104 -7.24 12.87 1.75
N ASP A 105 -8.48 13.04 1.28
CA ASP A 105 -9.06 12.20 0.22
C ASP A 105 -8.35 12.35 -1.15
N ARG A 106 -7.50 13.36 -1.33
CA ARG A 106 -6.60 13.46 -2.51
C ARG A 106 -5.64 12.26 -2.62
N TRP A 107 -5.27 11.68 -1.49
CA TRP A 107 -4.46 10.46 -1.47
C TRP A 107 -5.22 9.25 -2.04
N ILE A 108 -6.54 9.18 -1.83
CA ILE A 108 -7.40 8.14 -2.44
C ILE A 108 -7.40 8.31 -3.96
N VAL A 109 -7.53 9.54 -4.47
CA VAL A 109 -7.47 9.81 -5.91
C VAL A 109 -6.12 9.36 -6.49
N PHE A 110 -5.02 9.73 -5.84
CA PHE A 110 -3.67 9.30 -6.23
C PHE A 110 -3.54 7.77 -6.21
N LEU A 111 -4.06 7.11 -5.19
CA LEU A 111 -4.04 5.65 -5.05
C LEU A 111 -4.77 4.98 -6.22
N PHE A 112 -5.98 5.42 -6.56
CA PHE A 112 -6.73 4.87 -7.69
C PHE A 112 -6.05 5.15 -9.04
N PHE A 113 -5.43 6.31 -9.19
CA PHE A 113 -4.62 6.62 -10.37
C PHE A 113 -3.44 5.64 -10.51
N MET A 114 -2.68 5.42 -9.44
CA MET A 114 -1.56 4.45 -9.44
C MET A 114 -2.03 3.02 -9.68
N MET A 115 -3.19 2.63 -9.13
CA MET A 115 -3.80 1.34 -9.43
C MET A 115 -4.18 1.21 -10.90
N GLY A 116 -4.77 2.24 -11.50
CA GLY A 116 -5.09 2.26 -12.92
C GLY A 116 -3.85 2.04 -13.79
N LEU A 117 -2.74 2.71 -13.47
CA LEU A 117 -1.46 2.50 -14.15
C LEU A 117 -0.93 1.07 -13.95
N SER A 118 -1.08 0.52 -12.74
CA SER A 118 -0.57 -0.81 -12.40
C SER A 118 -1.28 -1.94 -13.13
N ILE A 119 -2.55 -1.77 -13.48
CA ILE A 119 -3.32 -2.74 -14.28
C ILE A 119 -2.66 -2.99 -15.65
N GLY A 120 -2.12 -1.93 -16.25
CA GLY A 120 -1.38 -2.03 -17.52
C GLY A 120 -0.05 -2.80 -17.41
N VAL A 121 0.46 -2.99 -16.21
CA VAL A 121 1.71 -3.72 -15.93
C VAL A 121 1.41 -5.16 -15.51
N HIS A 122 0.59 -5.33 -14.49
CA HIS A 122 0.27 -6.66 -13.96
C HIS A 122 -1.03 -6.67 -13.15
N LEU A 123 -1.91 -7.62 -13.46
CA LEU A 123 -3.23 -7.74 -12.84
C LEU A 123 -3.20 -8.16 -11.36
N LEU A 124 -2.12 -8.75 -10.88
CA LEU A 124 -1.96 -9.11 -9.45
C LEU A 124 -2.08 -7.91 -8.51
N ASN A 125 -1.81 -6.69 -9.01
CA ASN A 125 -1.95 -5.46 -8.22
C ASN A 125 -3.40 -5.20 -7.80
N LEU A 126 -4.40 -5.79 -8.47
CA LEU A 126 -5.80 -5.71 -8.06
C LEU A 126 -6.07 -6.40 -6.71
N LEU A 127 -5.22 -7.34 -6.28
CA LEU A 127 -5.36 -8.01 -4.99
C LEU A 127 -5.18 -7.07 -3.78
N VAL A 128 -4.67 -5.86 -4.00
CA VAL A 128 -4.57 -4.82 -2.97
C VAL A 128 -5.94 -4.20 -2.65
N ILE A 129 -6.94 -4.28 -3.56
CA ILE A 129 -8.27 -3.66 -3.39
C ILE A 129 -8.96 -4.11 -2.08
N PRO A 130 -9.07 -5.41 -1.74
CA PRO A 130 -9.68 -5.81 -0.49
C PRO A 130 -9.00 -5.19 0.75
N ALA A 131 -7.67 -5.09 0.75
CA ALA A 131 -6.94 -4.44 1.84
C ALA A 131 -7.27 -2.95 1.95
N ILE A 132 -7.37 -2.24 0.82
CA ILE A 132 -7.76 -0.82 0.77
C ILE A 132 -9.18 -0.63 1.33
N VAL A 133 -10.14 -1.47 0.91
CA VAL A 133 -11.51 -1.40 1.39
C VAL A 133 -11.58 -1.65 2.89
N MET A 134 -10.78 -2.61 3.40
CA MET A 134 -10.69 -2.89 4.84
C MET A 134 -10.14 -1.71 5.62
N ILE A 135 -9.02 -1.11 5.19
CA ILE A 135 -8.43 0.05 5.86
C ILE A 135 -9.41 1.23 5.85
N TYR A 136 -10.10 1.46 4.71
CA TYR A 136 -11.12 2.50 4.59
C TYR A 136 -12.28 2.25 5.57
N TYR A 137 -12.78 0.99 5.66
CA TYR A 137 -13.84 0.62 6.56
C TYR A 137 -13.47 0.87 8.03
N TYR A 138 -12.30 0.39 8.47
CA TYR A 138 -11.84 0.57 9.84
C TYR A 138 -11.58 2.03 10.20
N ARG A 139 -11.29 2.86 9.22
CA ARG A 139 -11.02 4.29 9.45
C ARG A 139 -12.28 5.15 9.46
N ARG A 140 -13.26 4.87 8.60
CA ARG A 140 -14.43 5.74 8.40
C ARG A 140 -15.70 5.27 9.13
N PHE A 141 -15.74 4.04 9.56
CA PHE A 141 -16.89 3.44 10.22
C PHE A 141 -16.52 2.88 11.59
N GLN A 142 -17.54 2.68 12.44
CA GLN A 142 -17.35 1.96 13.70
C GLN A 142 -17.16 0.45 13.40
N PRO A 143 -16.01 -0.14 13.74
CA PRO A 143 -15.73 -1.50 13.32
C PRO A 143 -16.58 -2.52 14.10
N THR A 144 -17.26 -3.38 13.36
CA THR A 144 -17.94 -4.56 13.88
C THR A 144 -17.47 -5.79 13.12
N THR A 145 -17.50 -6.96 13.76
CA THR A 145 -17.08 -8.21 13.08
C THR A 145 -17.88 -8.48 11.80
N LYS A 146 -19.20 -8.26 11.85
CA LYS A 146 -20.07 -8.43 10.67
C LYS A 146 -19.74 -7.40 9.58
N GLY A 147 -19.52 -6.13 9.96
CA GLY A 147 -19.15 -5.08 9.02
C GLY A 147 -17.79 -5.33 8.36
N ALA A 148 -16.80 -5.83 9.11
CA ALA A 148 -15.50 -6.20 8.55
C ALA A 148 -15.61 -7.33 7.51
N ILE A 149 -16.41 -8.35 7.77
CA ILE A 149 -16.68 -9.45 6.82
C ILE A 149 -17.32 -8.88 5.54
N TRP A 150 -18.33 -8.02 5.66
CA TRP A 150 -18.98 -7.41 4.51
C TRP A 150 -18.05 -6.47 3.73
N ALA A 151 -17.19 -5.71 4.41
CA ALA A 151 -16.18 -4.87 3.77
C ALA A 151 -15.17 -5.71 2.97
N PHE A 152 -14.73 -6.84 3.52
CA PHE A 152 -13.84 -7.77 2.82
C PHE A 152 -14.52 -8.38 1.58
N ILE A 153 -15.75 -8.88 1.74
CA ILE A 153 -16.54 -9.43 0.61
C ILE A 153 -16.74 -8.37 -0.47
N LEU A 154 -17.06 -7.14 -0.10
CA LEU A 154 -17.20 -6.01 -1.04
C LEU A 154 -15.89 -5.74 -1.77
N GLY A 155 -14.76 -5.75 -1.08
CA GLY A 155 -13.44 -5.60 -1.69
C GLY A 155 -13.15 -6.70 -2.72
N CYS A 156 -13.46 -7.95 -2.39
CA CYS A 156 -13.32 -9.08 -3.32
C CYS A 156 -14.25 -8.95 -4.53
N LEU A 157 -15.49 -8.52 -4.33
CA LEU A 157 -16.44 -8.28 -5.42
C LEU A 157 -15.97 -7.17 -6.36
N ILE A 158 -15.48 -6.05 -5.81
CA ILE A 158 -14.91 -4.95 -6.61
C ILE A 158 -13.72 -5.47 -7.43
N THR A 159 -12.82 -6.23 -6.81
CA THR A 159 -11.68 -6.85 -7.51
C THR A 159 -12.14 -7.73 -8.68
N GLY A 160 -13.14 -8.60 -8.45
CA GLY A 160 -13.70 -9.47 -9.48
C GLY A 160 -14.36 -8.67 -10.62
N LEU A 161 -15.14 -7.63 -10.30
CA LEU A 161 -15.79 -6.76 -11.29
C LEU A 161 -14.77 -6.00 -12.15
N VAL A 162 -13.73 -5.44 -11.53
CA VAL A 162 -12.66 -4.74 -12.24
C VAL A 162 -11.90 -5.72 -13.13
N GLN A 163 -11.58 -6.91 -12.66
CA GLN A 163 -10.87 -7.94 -13.40
C GLN A 163 -11.68 -8.41 -14.62
N VAL A 164 -12.95 -8.75 -14.44
CA VAL A 164 -13.83 -9.22 -15.52
C VAL A 164 -14.14 -8.06 -16.49
N GLY A 165 -14.50 -6.88 -15.97
CA GLY A 165 -14.87 -5.72 -16.78
C GLY A 165 -13.71 -5.20 -17.63
N ILE A 166 -12.54 -4.99 -17.02
CA ILE A 166 -11.39 -4.44 -17.74
C ILE A 166 -10.79 -5.47 -18.71
N ILE A 167 -10.59 -6.71 -18.27
CA ILE A 167 -9.89 -7.71 -19.09
C ILE A 167 -10.77 -8.20 -20.23
N GLN A 168 -12.01 -8.60 -19.93
CA GLN A 168 -12.87 -9.22 -20.96
C GLN A 168 -13.36 -8.23 -22.02
N TYR A 169 -13.54 -6.95 -21.64
CA TYR A 169 -14.01 -5.94 -22.58
C TYR A 169 -12.87 -5.23 -23.33
N SER A 170 -11.72 -4.98 -22.68
CA SER A 170 -10.58 -4.35 -23.37
C SER A 170 -9.87 -5.26 -24.37
N MET A 171 -9.97 -6.59 -24.22
CA MET A 171 -9.41 -7.55 -25.19
C MET A 171 -10.34 -7.86 -26.38
N LYS A 172 -11.58 -7.36 -26.35
CA LYS A 172 -12.54 -7.55 -27.45
C LYS A 172 -12.67 -6.32 -28.35
N ALA A 173 -12.06 -5.20 -27.99
CA ALA A 173 -11.99 -3.96 -28.76
C ALA A 173 -10.68 -3.88 -29.54
#